data_a98779244d8b934b7729a6c316ff96a9
#
_entry.id   a98779244d8b934b7729a6c316ff96a9
#
_cell.length_a   1.000
_cell.length_b   1.000
_cell.length_c   1.000
_cell.angle_alpha   90.00
_cell.angle_beta   90.00
_cell.angle_gamma   90.00
#
_symmetry.space_group_name_H-M   'P 1'
#
loop_
_entity.id
_entity.type
_entity.pdbx_description
1 polymer ?
#
loop_
_entity_poly.entity_id
_entity_poly.type
_entity_poly.pdbx_seq_one_letter_code
_entity_poly.pdbx_strand_id
1 'polypeptide(L)'
;MLFAKYSISDIPNFLRARTLAARADASIDQSKFQDVIARHSSEGYDSYKYFDKQLWLRSKMMRVIELGLDKSAPSSVLDLGCGAGYFLYCCKYLGHSVHGLDLPDYEFYRDMIALFGISRTGFRIEPHQSLPLLGKRFDVITAHQICFNGHKTENLWGVDEWDFFLNDLEENHLNPGGMIALEFNEEPTIGFYTKEVRKYFESRSTRIFRGRVIISFDHLLSPLSPETANIVATENAL
;
A
#
# COMPACT_ATOMS: atom_id res chain seq x y z
N MET A 1 8.55 -15.60 7.96
CA MET A 1 9.79 -15.05 7.37
C MET A 1 9.69 -13.52 7.17
N LEU A 2 9.42 -12.76 8.22
CA LEU A 2 9.28 -11.28 8.13
C LEU A 2 10.61 -10.52 8.34
N PHE A 3 11.60 -11.15 8.97
CA PHE A 3 12.81 -10.48 9.43
C PHE A 3 13.93 -10.30 8.39
N ALA A 4 13.89 -10.98 7.26
CA ALA A 4 14.94 -10.89 6.22
C ALA A 4 14.88 -9.60 5.36
N LYS A 5 13.91 -8.71 5.60
CA LYS A 5 13.69 -7.48 4.81
C LYS A 5 14.16 -6.18 5.50
N TYR A 6 14.61 -6.25 6.75
CA TYR A 6 14.91 -5.05 7.56
C TYR A 6 16.35 -5.08 8.08
N SER A 7 16.97 -3.91 8.16
CA SER A 7 18.31 -3.72 8.71
C SER A 7 18.26 -3.31 10.20
N ILE A 8 19.40 -3.33 10.89
CA ILE A 8 19.52 -2.85 12.28
C ILE A 8 19.06 -1.39 12.41
N SER A 9 19.24 -0.57 11.36
CA SER A 9 18.78 0.82 11.31
C SER A 9 17.26 0.95 11.36
N ASP A 10 16.51 -0.12 11.07
CA ASP A 10 15.03 -0.11 11.10
C ASP A 10 14.45 -0.41 12.49
N ILE A 11 15.29 -0.80 13.47
CA ILE A 11 14.82 -1.15 14.82
C ILE A 11 13.97 -0.03 15.47
N PRO A 12 14.34 1.27 15.42
CA PRO A 12 13.50 2.33 15.97
C PRO A 12 12.12 2.40 15.33
N ASN A 13 12.06 2.24 14.01
CA ASN A 13 10.79 2.23 13.26
C ASN A 13 9.94 1.00 13.63
N PHE A 14 10.58 -0.14 13.87
CA PHE A 14 9.91 -1.37 14.30
C PHE A 14 9.26 -1.22 15.68
N LEU A 15 9.99 -0.65 16.64
CA LEU A 15 9.47 -0.39 17.99
C LEU A 15 8.34 0.63 17.95
N ARG A 16 8.48 1.68 17.14
CA ARG A 16 7.45 2.68 16.92
C ARG A 16 6.20 2.08 16.30
N ALA A 17 6.35 1.28 15.23
CA ALA A 17 5.23 0.58 14.60
C ALA A 17 4.48 -0.32 15.57
N ARG A 18 5.21 -1.08 16.39
CA ARG A 18 4.62 -1.94 17.43
C ARG A 18 3.80 -1.14 18.43
N THR A 19 4.32 -0.01 18.90
CA THR A 19 3.63 0.85 19.86
C THR A 19 2.37 1.47 19.26
N LEU A 20 2.46 2.03 18.05
CA LEU A 20 1.32 2.64 17.36
C LEU A 20 0.26 1.60 16.99
N ALA A 21 0.68 0.43 16.52
CA ALA A 21 -0.23 -0.68 16.21
C ALA A 21 -0.99 -1.18 17.44
N ALA A 22 -0.34 -1.29 18.60
CA ALA A 22 -1.00 -1.68 19.86
C ALA A 22 -2.05 -0.66 20.30
N ARG A 23 -1.77 0.63 20.12
CA ARG A 23 -2.74 1.71 20.41
C ARG A 23 -3.91 1.69 19.43
N ALA A 24 -3.64 1.49 18.15
CA ALA A 24 -4.66 1.35 17.13
C ALA A 24 -5.54 0.12 17.38
N ASP A 25 -4.95 -1.03 17.77
CA ASP A 25 -5.69 -2.23 18.17
C ASP A 25 -6.66 -1.98 19.32
N ALA A 26 -6.22 -1.25 20.35
CA ALA A 26 -7.04 -0.91 21.50
C ALA A 26 -8.25 -0.01 21.16
N SER A 27 -8.22 0.69 20.03
CA SER A 27 -9.32 1.53 19.54
C SER A 27 -10.33 0.79 18.66
N ILE A 28 -10.06 -0.46 18.29
CA ILE A 28 -11.02 -1.30 17.56
C ILE A 28 -12.08 -1.84 18.51
N ASP A 29 -13.34 -1.81 18.08
CA ASP A 29 -14.43 -2.50 18.77
C ASP A 29 -14.20 -4.02 18.71
N GLN A 30 -13.73 -4.58 19.83
CA GLN A 30 -13.33 -5.98 19.90
C GLN A 30 -14.52 -6.92 19.70
N SER A 31 -15.70 -6.56 20.19
CA SER A 31 -16.91 -7.38 20.04
C SER A 31 -17.29 -7.46 18.57
N LYS A 32 -17.39 -6.32 17.90
CA LYS A 32 -17.70 -6.29 16.47
C LYS A 32 -16.64 -6.99 15.60
N PHE A 33 -15.37 -6.90 15.99
CA PHE A 33 -14.32 -7.65 15.31
C PHE A 33 -14.54 -9.17 15.43
N GLN A 34 -14.86 -9.67 16.62
CA GLN A 34 -15.16 -11.08 16.82
C GLN A 34 -16.42 -11.53 16.05
N ASP A 35 -17.43 -10.66 15.94
CA ASP A 35 -18.64 -10.95 15.15
C ASP A 35 -18.32 -11.08 13.65
N VAL A 36 -17.41 -10.24 13.13
CA VAL A 36 -16.92 -10.36 11.74
C VAL A 36 -16.18 -11.68 11.56
N ILE A 37 -15.25 -12.03 12.46
CA ILE A 37 -14.52 -13.30 12.38
C ILE A 37 -15.49 -14.49 12.40
N ALA A 38 -16.46 -14.49 13.32
CA ALA A 38 -17.39 -15.59 13.46
C ALA A 38 -18.22 -15.81 12.18
N ARG A 39 -18.66 -14.73 11.51
CA ARG A 39 -19.38 -14.82 10.24
C ARG A 39 -18.57 -15.41 9.09
N HIS A 40 -17.28 -15.11 9.05
CA HIS A 40 -16.41 -15.48 7.94
C HIS A 40 -15.44 -16.63 8.25
N SER A 41 -15.56 -17.28 9.41
CA SER A 41 -14.66 -18.35 9.85
C SER A 41 -14.65 -19.59 8.96
N SER A 42 -15.70 -19.80 8.15
CA SER A 42 -15.84 -20.91 7.20
C SER A 42 -15.40 -20.61 5.77
N GLU A 43 -15.01 -19.36 5.45
CA GLU A 43 -14.74 -18.91 4.08
C GLU A 43 -13.35 -19.32 3.54
N GLY A 44 -12.55 -20.01 4.33
CA GLY A 44 -11.26 -20.50 3.90
C GLY A 44 -10.09 -19.52 4.10
N TYR A 45 -8.95 -19.84 3.46
CA TYR A 45 -7.65 -19.20 3.75
C TYR A 45 -7.62 -17.70 3.46
N ASP A 46 -8.34 -17.22 2.46
CA ASP A 46 -8.28 -15.83 2.04
C ASP A 46 -8.85 -14.86 3.07
N SER A 47 -9.88 -15.25 3.81
CA SER A 47 -10.38 -14.47 4.95
C SER A 47 -9.57 -14.73 6.21
N TYR A 48 -9.26 -16.01 6.49
CA TYR A 48 -8.58 -16.45 7.71
C TYR A 48 -7.23 -15.76 7.93
N LYS A 49 -6.44 -15.51 6.89
CA LYS A 49 -5.15 -14.82 7.00
C LYS A 49 -5.23 -13.42 7.63
N TYR A 50 -6.41 -12.77 7.58
CA TYR A 50 -6.64 -11.43 8.14
C TYR A 50 -7.13 -11.45 9.60
N PHE A 51 -7.37 -12.61 10.20
CA PHE A 51 -7.87 -12.71 11.57
C PHE A 51 -6.81 -12.39 12.62
N ASP A 52 -5.53 -12.53 12.29
CA ASP A 52 -4.45 -12.03 13.13
C ASP A 52 -4.29 -10.50 12.95
N LYS A 53 -5.21 -9.74 13.58
CA LYS A 53 -5.21 -8.28 13.47
C LYS A 53 -3.92 -7.64 13.98
N GLN A 54 -3.25 -8.22 14.98
CA GLN A 54 -2.02 -7.66 15.52
C GLN A 54 -0.87 -7.76 14.53
N LEU A 55 -0.78 -8.87 13.79
CA LEU A 55 0.18 -9.04 12.71
C LEU A 55 -0.05 -8.00 11.61
N TRP A 56 -1.31 -7.86 11.18
CA TRP A 56 -1.66 -6.93 10.10
C TRP A 56 -1.48 -5.47 10.51
N LEU A 57 -1.94 -5.07 11.69
CA LEU A 57 -1.74 -3.71 12.18
C LEU A 57 -0.26 -3.34 12.28
N ARG A 58 0.59 -4.23 12.81
CA ARG A 58 2.05 -3.99 12.88
C ARG A 58 2.67 -3.87 11.50
N SER A 59 2.32 -4.79 10.59
CA SER A 59 2.83 -4.78 9.22
C SER A 59 2.43 -3.50 8.48
N LYS A 60 1.15 -3.10 8.57
CA LYS A 60 0.65 -1.92 7.86
C LYS A 60 1.09 -0.60 8.54
N MET A 61 1.27 -0.58 9.85
CA MET A 61 1.87 0.57 10.54
C MET A 61 3.33 0.79 10.12
N MET A 62 4.09 -0.27 9.83
CA MET A 62 5.41 -0.11 9.22
C MET A 62 5.34 0.59 7.87
N ARG A 63 4.35 0.27 7.02
CA ARG A 63 4.15 0.97 5.74
C ARG A 63 3.82 2.45 5.93
N VAL A 64 2.97 2.76 6.90
CA VAL A 64 2.65 4.15 7.28
C VAL A 64 3.91 4.92 7.66
N ILE A 65 4.79 4.32 8.47
CA ILE A 65 6.07 4.93 8.91
C ILE A 65 7.04 5.08 7.73
N GLU A 66 7.16 4.06 6.89
CA GLU A 66 8.04 4.09 5.69
C GLU A 66 7.64 5.18 4.70
N LEU A 67 6.34 5.52 4.63
CA LEU A 67 5.82 6.62 3.82
C LEU A 67 5.86 7.98 4.56
N GLY A 68 6.32 8.03 5.81
CA GLY A 68 6.39 9.25 6.62
C GLY A 68 5.03 9.74 7.14
N LEU A 69 3.94 9.00 6.91
CA LEU A 69 2.59 9.41 7.27
C LEU A 69 2.36 9.51 8.78
N ASP A 70 3.16 8.83 9.59
CA ASP A 70 3.09 8.91 11.05
C ASP A 70 3.60 10.25 11.63
N LYS A 71 4.21 11.09 10.81
CA LYS A 71 4.79 12.39 11.18
C LYS A 71 4.30 13.54 10.30
N SER A 72 3.61 13.23 9.20
CA SER A 72 3.09 14.26 8.30
C SER A 72 1.86 14.96 8.89
N ALA A 73 1.52 16.12 8.33
CA ALA A 73 0.22 16.71 8.53
C ALA A 73 -0.89 15.75 8.01
N PRO A 74 -2.14 15.91 8.50
CA PRO A 74 -3.27 15.15 7.99
C PRO A 74 -3.35 15.24 6.46
N SER A 75 -3.38 14.09 5.79
CA SER A 75 -3.37 13.95 4.34
C SER A 75 -4.58 13.11 3.89
N SER A 76 -4.95 13.24 2.62
CA SER A 76 -5.94 12.37 1.99
C SER A 76 -5.24 11.16 1.35
N VAL A 77 -5.66 9.94 1.72
CA VAL A 77 -5.02 8.68 1.30
C VAL A 77 -6.02 7.81 0.55
N LEU A 78 -5.65 7.36 -0.65
CA LEU A 78 -6.35 6.34 -1.43
C LEU A 78 -5.51 5.05 -1.42
N ASP A 79 -6.13 3.91 -1.12
CA ASP A 79 -5.48 2.60 -1.22
C ASP A 79 -6.19 1.71 -2.25
N LEU A 80 -5.47 1.33 -3.30
CA LEU A 80 -5.94 0.54 -4.42
C LEU A 80 -5.68 -0.95 -4.15
N GLY A 81 -6.74 -1.76 -4.15
CA GLY A 81 -6.68 -3.12 -3.64
C GLY A 81 -6.58 -3.15 -2.12
N CYS A 82 -7.41 -2.35 -1.44
CA CYS A 82 -7.29 -2.12 0.01
C CYS A 82 -7.57 -3.35 0.88
N GLY A 83 -8.15 -4.42 0.32
CA GLY A 83 -8.45 -5.66 1.03
C GLY A 83 -9.28 -5.42 2.29
N ALA A 84 -8.85 -6.02 3.39
CA ALA A 84 -9.48 -5.86 4.71
C ALA A 84 -9.28 -4.48 5.36
N GLY A 85 -8.63 -3.53 4.70
CA GLY A 85 -8.53 -2.12 5.11
C GLY A 85 -7.57 -1.80 6.24
N TYR A 86 -6.72 -2.71 6.67
CA TYR A 86 -5.79 -2.48 7.78
C TYR A 86 -4.83 -1.31 7.58
N PHE A 87 -4.34 -1.09 6.34
CA PHE A 87 -3.47 0.05 6.05
C PHE A 87 -4.24 1.37 6.21
N LEU A 88 -5.41 1.45 5.62
CA LEU A 88 -6.27 2.63 5.72
C LEU A 88 -6.72 2.88 7.17
N TYR A 89 -6.97 1.81 7.93
CA TYR A 89 -7.28 1.97 9.35
C TYR A 89 -6.10 2.57 10.13
N CYS A 90 -4.86 2.14 9.88
CA CYS A 90 -3.67 2.74 10.47
C CYS A 90 -3.55 4.23 10.11
N CYS A 91 -3.76 4.59 8.84
CA CYS A 91 -3.76 5.99 8.41
C CYS A 91 -4.86 6.80 9.10
N LYS A 92 -6.10 6.28 9.15
CA LYS A 92 -7.24 6.92 9.82
C LYS A 92 -6.99 7.12 11.31
N TYR A 93 -6.43 6.12 12.00
CA TYR A 93 -6.05 6.21 13.41
C TYR A 93 -5.07 7.37 13.68
N LEU A 94 -4.21 7.69 12.73
CA LEU A 94 -3.25 8.78 12.79
C LEU A 94 -3.82 10.13 12.30
N GLY A 95 -5.10 10.20 11.97
CA GLY A 95 -5.79 11.43 11.61
C GLY A 95 -5.86 11.75 10.12
N HIS A 96 -5.47 10.81 9.25
CA HIS A 96 -5.61 10.98 7.80
C HIS A 96 -7.05 10.72 7.33
N SER A 97 -7.46 11.43 6.27
CA SER A 97 -8.68 11.11 5.52
C SER A 97 -8.41 9.95 4.56
N VAL A 98 -9.22 8.92 4.60
CA VAL A 98 -8.93 7.67 3.87
C VAL A 98 -10.07 7.25 2.95
N HIS A 99 -9.71 6.61 1.84
CA HIS A 99 -10.64 5.96 0.92
C HIS A 99 -10.02 4.68 0.37
N GLY A 100 -10.80 3.62 0.27
CA GLY A 100 -10.38 2.35 -0.31
C GLY A 100 -11.02 2.10 -1.66
N LEU A 101 -10.31 1.42 -2.56
CA LEU A 101 -10.86 0.86 -3.78
C LEU A 101 -10.47 -0.61 -3.87
N ASP A 102 -11.45 -1.48 -4.12
CA ASP A 102 -11.23 -2.93 -4.23
C ASP A 102 -12.40 -3.60 -4.98
N LEU A 103 -12.25 -4.88 -5.28
CA LEU A 103 -13.30 -5.70 -5.91
C LEU A 103 -14.62 -5.60 -5.14
N PRO A 104 -15.77 -5.46 -5.83
CA PRO A 104 -17.05 -5.22 -5.17
C PRO A 104 -17.54 -6.40 -4.31
N ASP A 105 -17.23 -7.64 -4.71
CA ASP A 105 -17.97 -8.85 -4.32
C ASP A 105 -17.39 -9.62 -3.12
N TYR A 106 -16.43 -9.05 -2.39
CA TYR A 106 -15.80 -9.74 -1.25
C TYR A 106 -16.43 -9.30 0.07
N GLU A 107 -17.36 -10.12 0.61
CA GLU A 107 -18.15 -9.77 1.80
C GLU A 107 -17.29 -9.51 3.04
N PHE A 108 -16.31 -10.36 3.28
CA PHE A 108 -15.36 -10.17 4.39
C PHE A 108 -14.69 -8.80 4.35
N TYR A 109 -14.25 -8.35 3.17
CA TYR A 109 -13.62 -7.02 3.05
C TYR A 109 -14.61 -5.89 3.32
N ARG A 110 -15.87 -6.02 2.88
CA ARG A 110 -16.93 -5.04 3.19
C ARG A 110 -17.17 -4.92 4.68
N ASP A 111 -17.25 -6.06 5.39
CA ASP A 111 -17.49 -6.09 6.82
C ASP A 111 -16.32 -5.50 7.62
N MET A 112 -15.07 -5.81 7.24
CA MET A 112 -13.88 -5.21 7.84
C MET A 112 -13.79 -3.71 7.60
N ILE A 113 -14.06 -3.25 6.39
CA ILE A 113 -14.08 -1.83 6.02
C ILE A 113 -15.17 -1.08 6.80
N ALA A 114 -16.36 -1.68 6.95
CA ALA A 114 -17.45 -1.14 7.76
C ALA A 114 -17.07 -1.06 9.24
N LEU A 115 -16.45 -2.12 9.80
CA LEU A 115 -15.92 -2.14 11.16
C LEU A 115 -14.95 -0.97 11.42
N PHE A 116 -14.06 -0.71 10.48
CA PHE A 116 -13.08 0.37 10.55
C PHE A 116 -13.68 1.75 10.21
N GLY A 117 -14.93 1.80 9.76
CA GLY A 117 -15.60 3.04 9.35
C GLY A 117 -14.86 3.75 8.21
N ILE A 118 -14.43 3.02 7.20
CA ILE A 118 -13.70 3.49 6.03
C ILE A 118 -14.65 3.59 4.85
N SER A 119 -14.53 4.66 4.05
CA SER A 119 -15.23 4.76 2.76
C SER A 119 -14.53 3.89 1.71
N ARG A 120 -15.32 3.16 0.91
CA ARG A 120 -14.81 2.24 -0.12
C ARG A 120 -15.63 2.33 -1.40
N THR A 121 -14.94 2.29 -2.53
CA THR A 121 -15.53 2.12 -3.86
C THR A 121 -15.27 0.70 -4.37
N GLY A 122 -16.34 0.01 -4.79
CA GLY A 122 -16.23 -1.29 -5.45
C GLY A 122 -15.86 -1.10 -6.91
N PHE A 123 -14.67 -1.55 -7.33
CA PHE A 123 -14.22 -1.45 -8.71
C PHE A 123 -13.12 -2.48 -8.99
N ARG A 124 -13.17 -3.09 -10.19
CA ARG A 124 -12.11 -3.97 -10.70
C ARG A 124 -11.16 -3.13 -11.55
N ILE A 125 -9.90 -3.09 -11.17
CA ILE A 125 -8.86 -2.43 -11.95
C ILE A 125 -8.46 -3.35 -13.10
N GLU A 126 -8.57 -2.85 -14.32
CA GLU A 126 -8.24 -3.56 -15.56
C GLU A 126 -7.22 -2.74 -16.37
N PRO A 127 -6.41 -3.36 -17.25
CA PRO A 127 -5.48 -2.64 -18.11
C PRO A 127 -6.22 -1.67 -19.04
N HIS A 128 -5.64 -0.48 -19.25
CA HIS A 128 -6.18 0.58 -20.12
C HIS A 128 -7.61 1.04 -19.77
N GLN A 129 -8.03 0.86 -18.53
CA GLN A 129 -9.29 1.34 -18.01
C GLN A 129 -9.04 2.39 -16.93
N SER A 130 -9.59 3.59 -17.10
CA SER A 130 -9.53 4.64 -16.08
C SER A 130 -10.31 4.26 -14.83
N LEU A 131 -9.80 4.68 -13.67
CA LEU A 131 -10.51 4.53 -12.41
C LEU A 131 -11.77 5.41 -12.40
N PRO A 132 -12.81 5.02 -11.63
CA PRO A 132 -14.00 5.85 -11.47
C PRO A 132 -13.63 7.16 -10.76
N LEU A 133 -14.24 8.26 -11.18
CA LEU A 133 -14.07 9.55 -10.49
C LEU A 133 -14.59 9.45 -9.05
N LEU A 134 -13.72 9.69 -8.07
CA LEU A 134 -14.01 9.54 -6.64
C LEU A 134 -14.49 10.86 -5.98
N GLY A 135 -14.77 11.90 -6.79
CA GLY A 135 -15.25 13.19 -6.32
C GLY A 135 -14.22 14.04 -5.56
N LYS A 136 -12.99 13.54 -5.40
CA LYS A 136 -11.86 14.25 -4.80
C LYS A 136 -10.54 13.67 -5.31
N ARG A 137 -9.46 14.41 -5.11
CA ARG A 137 -8.08 13.98 -5.31
C ARG A 137 -7.42 13.66 -3.98
N PHE A 138 -6.29 12.95 -4.04
CA PHE A 138 -5.59 12.43 -2.88
C PHE A 138 -4.15 12.92 -2.84
N ASP A 139 -3.62 13.13 -1.63
CA ASP A 139 -2.22 13.49 -1.43
C ASP A 139 -1.31 12.27 -1.55
N VAL A 140 -1.83 11.10 -1.20
CA VAL A 140 -1.11 9.83 -1.25
C VAL A 140 -2.01 8.76 -1.87
N ILE A 141 -1.52 8.11 -2.92
CA ILE A 141 -2.15 6.93 -3.52
C ILE A 141 -1.24 5.74 -3.30
N THR A 142 -1.78 4.66 -2.74
CA THR A 142 -1.03 3.43 -2.45
C THR A 142 -1.64 2.23 -3.15
N ALA A 143 -0.81 1.22 -3.45
CA ALA A 143 -1.26 -0.12 -3.82
C ALA A 143 -0.26 -1.12 -3.23
N HIS A 144 -0.71 -1.94 -2.28
CA HIS A 144 0.15 -2.87 -1.55
C HIS A 144 -0.07 -4.30 -1.99
N GLN A 145 1.03 -5.00 -2.36
CA GLN A 145 0.98 -6.39 -2.81
C GLN A 145 0.01 -6.56 -4.00
N ILE A 146 0.32 -5.80 -5.06
CA ILE A 146 -0.51 -5.63 -6.24
C ILE A 146 -0.82 -6.98 -6.89
N CYS A 147 -2.11 -7.24 -7.15
CA CYS A 147 -2.57 -8.41 -7.88
C CYS A 147 -3.29 -8.05 -9.19
N PHE A 148 -3.81 -6.84 -9.32
CA PHE A 148 -4.55 -6.39 -10.51
C PHE A 148 -3.69 -6.25 -11.78
N ASN A 149 -2.37 -6.23 -11.63
CA ASN A 149 -1.41 -6.17 -12.73
C ASN A 149 -1.18 -7.51 -13.46
N GLY A 150 -2.07 -8.48 -13.29
CA GLY A 150 -1.91 -9.83 -13.85
C GLY A 150 -0.96 -10.73 -13.04
N HIS A 151 -0.76 -10.46 -11.75
CA HIS A 151 0.05 -11.28 -10.85
C HIS A 151 -0.33 -12.78 -10.94
N LYS A 152 0.67 -13.64 -11.10
CA LYS A 152 0.54 -15.10 -11.29
C LYS A 152 -0.19 -15.51 -12.57
N THR A 153 -0.25 -14.65 -13.57
CA THR A 153 -0.80 -14.99 -14.88
C THR A 153 0.24 -14.73 -15.98
N GLU A 154 -0.06 -15.17 -17.19
CA GLU A 154 0.76 -14.87 -18.37
C GLU A 154 0.57 -13.43 -18.89
N ASN A 155 -0.42 -12.72 -18.36
CA ASN A 155 -0.80 -11.35 -18.77
C ASN A 155 -0.30 -10.29 -17.77
N LEU A 156 0.92 -10.45 -17.27
CA LEU A 156 1.50 -9.43 -16.41
C LEU A 156 1.66 -8.12 -17.16
N TRP A 157 1.25 -7.01 -16.54
CA TRP A 157 1.28 -5.68 -17.16
C TRP A 157 2.69 -5.29 -17.62
N GLY A 158 2.76 -4.84 -18.86
CA GLY A 158 3.94 -4.24 -19.48
C GLY A 158 4.01 -2.72 -19.25
N VAL A 159 4.86 -2.06 -20.04
CA VAL A 159 5.08 -0.62 -19.93
C VAL A 159 3.83 0.17 -20.29
N ASP A 160 3.10 -0.24 -21.32
CA ASP A 160 1.96 0.52 -21.85
C ASP A 160 0.79 0.55 -20.85
N GLU A 161 0.51 -0.58 -20.17
CA GLU A 161 -0.52 -0.66 -19.14
C GLU A 161 -0.13 0.19 -17.92
N TRP A 162 1.13 0.14 -17.50
CA TRP A 162 1.62 0.95 -16.39
C TRP A 162 1.63 2.44 -16.72
N ASP A 163 2.00 2.81 -17.94
CA ASP A 163 1.99 4.21 -18.37
C ASP A 163 0.58 4.79 -18.37
N PHE A 164 -0.37 4.06 -18.96
CA PHE A 164 -1.77 4.44 -18.92
C PHE A 164 -2.27 4.62 -17.48
N PHE A 165 -2.03 3.62 -16.63
CA PHE A 165 -2.52 3.61 -15.26
C PHE A 165 -1.93 4.74 -14.40
N LEU A 166 -0.63 4.97 -14.50
CA LEU A 166 0.03 6.04 -13.72
C LEU A 166 -0.37 7.43 -14.20
N ASN A 167 -0.57 7.62 -15.52
CA ASN A 167 -1.06 8.88 -16.06
C ASN A 167 -2.51 9.15 -15.59
N ASP A 168 -3.39 8.14 -15.61
CA ASP A 168 -4.75 8.28 -15.07
C ASP A 168 -4.75 8.66 -13.57
N LEU A 169 -3.88 8.04 -12.76
CA LEU A 169 -3.74 8.39 -11.35
C LEU A 169 -3.27 9.84 -11.16
N GLU A 170 -2.26 10.26 -11.90
CA GLU A 170 -1.68 11.60 -11.82
C GLU A 170 -2.70 12.66 -12.25
N GLU A 171 -3.33 12.47 -13.40
CA GLU A 171 -4.23 13.45 -14.01
C GLU A 171 -5.57 13.57 -13.29
N ASN A 172 -6.13 12.46 -12.79
CA ASN A 172 -7.51 12.43 -12.31
C ASN A 172 -7.66 12.23 -10.80
N HIS A 173 -6.65 11.67 -10.13
CA HIS A 173 -6.80 11.23 -8.73
C HIS A 173 -5.77 11.82 -7.76
N LEU A 174 -4.60 12.28 -8.22
CA LEU A 174 -3.54 12.79 -7.37
C LEU A 174 -3.60 14.31 -7.25
N ASN A 175 -3.43 14.83 -6.03
CA ASN A 175 -3.23 16.26 -5.80
C ASN A 175 -1.86 16.70 -6.33
N PRO A 176 -1.70 17.95 -6.78
CA PRO A 176 -0.37 18.51 -7.07
C PRO A 176 0.58 18.36 -5.87
N GLY A 177 1.79 17.88 -6.12
CA GLY A 177 2.76 17.57 -5.06
C GLY A 177 2.50 16.27 -4.32
N GLY A 178 1.55 15.47 -4.76
CA GLY A 178 1.22 14.19 -4.14
C GLY A 178 2.22 13.07 -4.45
N MET A 179 1.94 11.89 -3.90
CA MET A 179 2.82 10.72 -3.99
C MET A 179 2.02 9.47 -4.37
N ILE A 180 2.60 8.65 -5.26
CA ILE A 180 2.13 7.29 -5.56
C ILE A 180 3.14 6.29 -4.99
N ALA A 181 2.68 5.32 -4.20
CA ALA A 181 3.52 4.27 -3.62
C ALA A 181 2.97 2.88 -3.95
N LEU A 182 3.73 2.13 -4.74
CA LEU A 182 3.38 0.79 -5.22
C LEU A 182 4.24 -0.26 -4.52
N GLU A 183 3.66 -1.39 -4.13
CA GLU A 183 4.37 -2.59 -3.66
C GLU A 183 3.92 -3.80 -4.46
N PHE A 184 4.86 -4.43 -5.14
CA PHE A 184 4.62 -5.56 -6.03
C PHE A 184 4.74 -6.88 -5.29
N ASN A 185 3.97 -7.88 -5.73
CA ASN A 185 4.24 -9.27 -5.43
C ASN A 185 5.40 -9.78 -6.27
N GLU A 186 6.16 -10.73 -5.73
CA GLU A 186 7.26 -11.36 -6.46
C GLU A 186 6.74 -12.48 -7.36
N GLU A 187 7.12 -12.43 -8.64
CA GLU A 187 6.84 -13.48 -9.62
C GLU A 187 7.97 -14.51 -9.62
N PRO A 188 7.67 -15.80 -9.71
CA PRO A 188 8.68 -16.86 -9.56
C PRO A 188 9.85 -16.78 -10.55
N THR A 189 9.61 -16.28 -11.78
CA THR A 189 10.59 -16.31 -12.88
C THR A 189 11.22 -14.97 -13.21
N ILE A 190 10.57 -13.86 -12.87
CA ILE A 190 10.98 -12.52 -13.30
C ILE A 190 11.26 -11.56 -12.13
N GLY A 191 11.02 -11.98 -10.87
CA GLY A 191 11.08 -11.11 -9.71
C GLY A 191 9.84 -10.22 -9.61
N PHE A 192 9.99 -8.94 -9.31
CA PHE A 192 8.84 -8.05 -9.06
C PHE A 192 8.23 -7.45 -10.34
N TYR A 193 9.00 -7.32 -11.40
CA TYR A 193 8.60 -6.77 -12.70
C TYR A 193 9.67 -7.09 -13.76
N THR A 194 9.32 -7.00 -15.05
CA THR A 194 10.25 -7.21 -16.15
C THR A 194 11.34 -6.13 -16.20
N LYS A 195 12.41 -6.37 -16.97
CA LYS A 195 13.49 -5.39 -17.13
C LYS A 195 13.01 -4.09 -17.78
N GLU A 196 12.06 -4.18 -18.72
CA GLU A 196 11.46 -3.04 -19.41
C GLU A 196 10.62 -2.20 -18.46
N VAL A 197 9.75 -2.82 -17.67
CA VAL A 197 8.93 -2.17 -16.66
C VAL A 197 9.82 -1.55 -15.57
N ARG A 198 10.91 -2.22 -15.20
CA ARG A 198 11.89 -1.63 -14.27
C ARG A 198 12.49 -0.34 -14.79
N LYS A 199 12.97 -0.31 -16.04
CA LYS A 199 13.51 0.90 -16.67
C LYS A 199 12.48 2.02 -16.76
N TYR A 200 11.23 1.68 -17.06
CA TYR A 200 10.13 2.63 -17.07
C TYR A 200 9.93 3.25 -15.69
N PHE A 201 9.87 2.46 -14.63
CA PHE A 201 9.78 2.99 -13.27
C PHE A 201 11.02 3.81 -12.86
N GLU A 202 12.22 3.40 -13.24
CA GLU A 202 13.46 4.16 -13.00
C GLU A 202 13.41 5.56 -13.65
N SER A 203 12.72 5.72 -14.77
CA SER A 203 12.56 7.02 -15.42
C SER A 203 11.51 7.93 -14.77
N ARG A 204 10.54 7.38 -14.02
CA ARG A 204 9.44 8.13 -13.38
C ARG A 204 9.53 8.21 -11.86
N SER A 205 10.33 7.37 -11.23
CA SER A 205 10.30 7.18 -9.78
C SER A 205 11.37 7.99 -9.08
N THR A 206 11.03 8.51 -7.91
CA THR A 206 12.00 9.11 -6.99
C THR A 206 12.75 8.06 -6.18
N ARG A 207 12.14 6.88 -5.99
CA ARG A 207 12.75 5.78 -5.23
C ARG A 207 12.23 4.43 -5.70
N ILE A 208 13.17 3.52 -5.99
CA ILE A 208 12.88 2.09 -6.22
C ILE A 208 13.71 1.27 -5.24
N PHE A 209 13.07 0.34 -4.55
CA PHE A 209 13.74 -0.58 -3.65
C PHE A 209 13.04 -1.93 -3.65
N ARG A 210 13.71 -2.97 -4.19
CA ARG A 210 13.13 -4.30 -4.39
C ARG A 210 11.80 -4.20 -5.16
N GLY A 211 10.70 -4.73 -4.63
CA GLY A 211 9.36 -4.63 -5.23
C GLY A 211 8.59 -3.37 -4.88
N ARG A 212 9.24 -2.28 -4.49
CA ARG A 212 8.57 -1.02 -4.14
C ARG A 212 8.99 0.10 -5.05
N VAL A 213 8.02 0.88 -5.50
CA VAL A 213 8.18 2.02 -6.38
C VAL A 213 7.46 3.20 -5.74
N ILE A 214 8.18 4.30 -5.51
CA ILE A 214 7.62 5.56 -5.01
C ILE A 214 7.86 6.62 -6.07
N ILE A 215 6.78 7.26 -6.51
CA ILE A 215 6.77 8.40 -7.43
C ILE A 215 6.28 9.60 -6.63
N SER A 216 7.12 10.62 -6.47
CA SER A 216 6.76 11.87 -5.81
C SER A 216 6.76 13.00 -6.84
N PHE A 217 5.71 13.79 -6.83
CA PHE A 217 5.52 14.93 -7.72
C PHE A 217 5.88 16.26 -7.03
N ASP A 218 6.40 16.18 -5.79
CA ASP A 218 6.87 17.35 -5.07
C ASP A 218 8.29 17.71 -5.53
N HIS A 219 8.43 18.81 -6.25
CA HIS A 219 9.72 19.37 -6.66
C HIS A 219 10.52 19.98 -5.48
N LEU A 220 9.99 19.95 -4.26
CA LEU A 220 10.57 20.57 -3.07
C LEU A 220 11.19 19.57 -2.07
N LEU A 221 11.08 18.27 -2.29
CA LEU A 221 11.79 17.31 -1.46
C LEU A 221 13.26 17.29 -1.90
N SER A 222 14.10 18.02 -1.15
CA SER A 222 15.55 17.91 -1.23
C SER A 222 15.97 16.44 -1.17
N PRO A 223 17.00 16.03 -1.93
CA PRO A 223 17.50 14.65 -1.89
C PRO A 223 17.83 14.29 -0.43
N LEU A 224 17.35 13.14 -0.01
CA LEU A 224 17.71 12.53 1.28
C LEU A 224 19.22 12.61 1.45
N SER A 225 19.69 12.89 2.67
CA SER A 225 21.09 13.11 3.00
C SER A 225 22.02 12.04 2.37
N PRO A 226 23.27 12.39 1.99
CA PRO A 226 24.20 11.48 1.34
C PRO A 226 24.47 10.17 2.10
N GLU A 227 24.17 10.11 3.38
CA GLU A 227 24.32 8.91 4.21
C GLU A 227 23.39 7.76 3.82
N THR A 228 22.21 8.07 3.27
CA THR A 228 21.27 7.03 2.81
C THR A 228 21.58 6.54 1.38
N ALA A 229 22.23 7.35 0.57
CA ALA A 229 22.63 6.99 -0.80
C ALA A 229 23.82 6.01 -0.82
N ASN A 230 24.73 6.06 0.16
CA ASN A 230 25.89 5.17 0.23
C ASN A 230 25.54 3.72 0.61
N ILE A 231 24.39 3.47 1.25
CA ILE A 231 23.93 2.11 1.57
C ILE A 231 23.49 1.37 0.31
N VAL A 232 23.00 2.09 -0.71
CA VAL A 232 22.53 1.49 -1.97
C VAL A 232 23.69 1.10 -2.90
N ALA A 233 24.82 1.80 -2.83
CA ALA A 233 25.98 1.56 -3.72
C ALA A 233 26.81 0.33 -3.30
N THR A 234 26.79 -0.06 -2.03
CA THR A 234 27.58 -1.20 -1.52
C THR A 234 26.90 -2.55 -1.65
N GLU A 235 25.59 -2.60 -1.85
CA GLU A 235 24.85 -3.87 -2.03
C GLU A 235 24.74 -4.35 -3.49
N ASN A 236 25.15 -3.54 -4.46
CA ASN A 236 25.18 -3.93 -5.87
C ASN A 236 26.55 -4.53 -6.32
N ALA A 237 27.48 -4.77 -5.36
CA ALA A 237 28.83 -5.29 -5.63
C ALA A 237 29.12 -6.68 -5.01
N LEU A 238 28.07 -7.44 -4.61
CA LEU A 238 28.20 -8.83 -4.16
C LEU A 238 27.23 -9.74 -4.89
#